data_e0545bfa638e9d47c0ab00444ec6f6cf
#
_entry.id   e0545bfa638e9d47c0ab00444ec6f6cf
#
_cell.length_a   1.000
_cell.length_b   1.000
_cell.length_c   1.000
_cell.angle_alpha   90.00
_cell.angle_beta   90.00
_cell.angle_gamma   90.00
#
_symmetry.space_group_name_H-M   'P 1'
#
loop_
_entity.id
_entity.type
_entity.pdbx_description
1 polymer ?
#
loop_
_entity_poly.entity_id
_entity_poly.type
_entity_poly.pdbx_seq_one_letter_code
_entity_poly.pdbx_strand_id
1 'polypeptide(L)'
;PKPAAAATHRHPTSGTVVFIDMAGFTALTEAHGDEQAVGVVDEFEYAVKSSLLDPTALIKFIGDAAMLAFDTTAEAVAGVTAVMDSWASDGFPELRVGLHYGPLTWRAGDAYGATVNLASRVAGHAAGNQVLATASSAAALPQGSYAPVGAFTHRGTAHPVQLVEVKTGAAPTSVDPVCQMRLTRGQGVATVVHDGDRWELCSLTCARRFTTNPNLYLAQLRQPTAPPPSTGLPPGLIG
;
A
#
# COMPACT_ATOMS: atom_id res chain seq x y z
N PRO A 1 15.59 -18.89 41.28
CA PRO A 1 15.18 -19.20 39.91
C PRO A 1 15.58 -18.00 39.04
N LYS A 2 16.51 -18.27 38.11
CA LYS A 2 17.00 -17.31 37.14
C LYS A 2 15.84 -17.04 36.15
N PRO A 3 15.46 -15.82 35.84
CA PRO A 3 14.43 -15.60 34.83
C PRO A 3 14.92 -16.14 33.49
N ALA A 4 14.06 -16.88 32.80
CA ALA A 4 14.32 -17.37 31.47
C ALA A 4 14.70 -16.20 30.57
N ALA A 5 15.84 -16.33 29.88
CA ALA A 5 16.28 -15.33 28.91
C ALA A 5 15.18 -15.20 27.85
N ALA A 6 14.63 -13.98 27.70
CA ALA A 6 13.76 -13.65 26.59
C ALA A 6 14.51 -14.03 25.30
N ALA A 7 13.87 -14.82 24.46
CA ALA A 7 14.39 -15.16 23.15
C ALA A 7 14.73 -13.86 22.43
N THR A 8 16.01 -13.57 22.25
CA THR A 8 16.46 -12.45 21.44
C THR A 8 16.07 -12.79 20.00
N HIS A 9 14.97 -12.25 19.52
CA HIS A 9 14.62 -12.26 18.11
C HIS A 9 15.82 -11.65 17.36
N ARG A 10 16.59 -12.48 16.71
CA ARG A 10 17.67 -12.05 15.83
C ARG A 10 17.01 -11.45 14.59
N HIS A 11 16.94 -10.13 14.51
CA HIS A 11 16.49 -9.45 13.31
C HIS A 11 17.44 -9.80 12.15
N PRO A 12 16.91 -10.21 10.98
CA PRO A 12 17.74 -10.55 9.82
C PRO A 12 18.51 -9.31 9.33
N THR A 13 19.73 -9.53 8.84
CA THR A 13 20.56 -8.45 8.27
C THR A 13 20.13 -8.04 6.85
N SER A 14 19.24 -8.81 6.24
CA SER A 14 18.59 -8.53 4.95
C SER A 14 17.21 -9.17 4.94
N GLY A 15 16.28 -8.57 4.20
CA GLY A 15 14.90 -9.04 4.11
C GLY A 15 14.10 -8.24 3.09
N THR A 16 12.85 -8.64 2.90
CA THR A 16 11.90 -7.93 2.06
C THR A 16 11.08 -6.98 2.91
N VAL A 17 11.24 -5.68 2.67
CA VAL A 17 10.37 -4.65 3.25
C VAL A 17 9.17 -4.45 2.34
N VAL A 18 8.01 -4.36 2.97
CA VAL A 18 6.72 -4.11 2.32
C VAL A 18 6.10 -2.85 2.93
N PHE A 19 5.58 -1.99 2.07
CA PHE A 19 4.63 -0.95 2.44
C PHE A 19 3.28 -1.29 1.83
N ILE A 20 2.25 -1.34 2.67
CA ILE A 20 0.85 -1.45 2.27
C ILE A 20 0.19 -0.14 2.67
N ASP A 21 -0.48 0.51 1.74
CA ASP A 21 -1.03 1.85 1.94
C ASP A 21 -2.42 1.94 1.29
N MET A 22 -3.34 2.72 1.86
CA MET A 22 -4.68 2.91 1.31
C MET A 22 -4.67 3.91 0.16
N ALA A 23 -5.13 3.48 -1.02
CA ALA A 23 -5.26 4.37 -2.15
C ALA A 23 -6.40 5.38 -1.90
N GLY A 24 -6.08 6.68 -2.01
CA GLY A 24 -7.10 7.73 -1.90
C GLY A 24 -7.59 8.04 -0.49
N PHE A 25 -6.87 7.67 0.57
CA PHE A 25 -7.27 7.94 1.96
C PHE A 25 -7.57 9.43 2.22
N THR A 26 -6.77 10.35 1.68
CA THR A 26 -7.05 11.79 1.75
C THR A 26 -8.40 12.14 1.13
N ALA A 27 -8.71 11.58 -0.04
CA ALA A 27 -9.99 11.83 -0.71
C ALA A 27 -11.17 11.25 0.08
N LEU A 28 -10.99 10.09 0.71
CA LEU A 28 -11.95 9.50 1.64
C LEU A 28 -12.22 10.43 2.82
N THR A 29 -11.17 10.89 3.50
CA THR A 29 -11.27 11.82 4.64
C THR A 29 -11.99 13.11 4.27
N GLU A 30 -11.65 13.71 3.12
CA GLU A 30 -12.32 14.91 2.61
C GLU A 30 -13.80 14.66 2.28
N ALA A 31 -14.13 13.47 1.76
CA ALA A 31 -15.50 13.16 1.36
C ALA A 31 -16.42 12.81 2.53
N HIS A 32 -15.90 12.08 3.53
CA HIS A 32 -16.69 11.44 4.57
C HIS A 32 -16.37 11.94 5.98
N GLY A 33 -15.29 12.71 6.17
CA GLY A 33 -14.87 13.29 7.46
C GLY A 33 -13.94 12.39 8.26
N ASP A 34 -13.32 12.99 9.28
CA ASP A 34 -12.25 12.37 10.08
C ASP A 34 -12.74 11.15 10.89
N GLU A 35 -13.95 11.20 11.42
CA GLU A 35 -14.50 10.10 12.25
C GLU A 35 -14.63 8.80 11.44
N GLN A 36 -15.15 8.90 10.20
CA GLN A 36 -15.27 7.74 9.33
C GLN A 36 -13.88 7.26 8.86
N ALA A 37 -12.97 8.19 8.58
CA ALA A 37 -11.60 7.86 8.19
C ALA A 37 -10.86 7.08 9.29
N VAL A 38 -10.99 7.49 10.56
CA VAL A 38 -10.42 6.76 11.70
C VAL A 38 -10.99 5.34 11.80
N GLY A 39 -12.31 5.16 11.63
CA GLY A 39 -12.92 3.82 11.60
C GLY A 39 -12.34 2.93 10.50
N VAL A 40 -12.04 3.49 9.32
CA VAL A 40 -11.40 2.75 8.22
C VAL A 40 -9.96 2.37 8.58
N VAL A 41 -9.20 3.24 9.28
CA VAL A 41 -7.84 2.91 9.77
C VAL A 41 -7.88 1.78 10.79
N ASP A 42 -8.83 1.78 11.74
CA ASP A 42 -8.98 0.72 12.74
C ASP A 42 -9.25 -0.64 12.07
N GLU A 43 -10.12 -0.67 11.07
CA GLU A 43 -10.41 -1.89 10.29
C GLU A 43 -9.19 -2.34 9.48
N PHE A 44 -8.43 -1.41 8.90
CA PHE A 44 -7.18 -1.72 8.20
C PHE A 44 -6.13 -2.33 9.13
N GLU A 45 -5.93 -1.73 10.30
CA GLU A 45 -5.02 -2.29 11.31
C GLU A 45 -5.44 -3.70 11.73
N TYR A 46 -6.75 -3.92 11.92
CA TYR A 46 -7.29 -5.23 12.26
C TYR A 46 -7.03 -6.24 11.13
N ALA A 47 -7.32 -5.88 9.87
CA ALA A 47 -7.10 -6.72 8.72
C ALA A 47 -5.62 -7.12 8.57
N VAL A 48 -4.70 -6.17 8.70
CA VAL A 48 -3.24 -6.44 8.65
C VAL A 48 -2.85 -7.41 9.78
N LYS A 49 -3.20 -7.10 11.04
CA LYS A 49 -2.81 -7.92 12.20
C LYS A 49 -3.37 -9.34 12.15
N SER A 50 -4.63 -9.50 11.69
CA SER A 50 -5.32 -10.80 11.66
C SER A 50 -4.91 -11.69 10.48
N SER A 51 -4.36 -11.12 9.40
CA SER A 51 -3.99 -11.86 8.19
C SER A 51 -2.56 -12.39 8.22
N LEU A 52 -1.69 -11.87 9.10
CA LEU A 52 -0.29 -12.27 9.16
C LEU A 52 -0.14 -13.60 9.92
N LEU A 53 0.46 -14.61 9.29
CA LEU A 53 0.81 -15.86 9.94
C LEU A 53 1.87 -15.68 11.02
N ASP A 54 2.82 -14.77 10.79
CA ASP A 54 3.81 -14.34 11.77
C ASP A 54 3.56 -12.86 12.14
N PRO A 55 3.01 -12.58 13.33
CA PRO A 55 2.78 -11.22 13.80
C PRO A 55 4.06 -10.36 13.88
N THR A 56 5.24 -10.98 13.96
CA THR A 56 6.52 -10.26 14.03
C THR A 56 6.92 -9.62 12.69
N ALA A 57 6.27 -10.01 11.59
CA ALA A 57 6.43 -9.36 10.29
C ALA A 57 5.94 -7.90 10.29
N LEU A 58 4.96 -7.56 11.13
CA LEU A 58 4.49 -6.18 11.26
C LEU A 58 5.50 -5.36 12.08
N ILE A 59 6.09 -4.36 11.45
CA ILE A 59 7.02 -3.44 12.09
C ILE A 59 6.26 -2.29 12.77
N LYS A 60 5.40 -1.59 12.02
CA LYS A 60 4.62 -0.46 12.52
C LYS A 60 3.54 -0.03 11.55
N PHE A 61 2.59 0.75 12.06
CA PHE A 61 1.68 1.57 11.25
C PHE A 61 2.20 3.01 11.13
N ILE A 62 1.92 3.66 10.01
CA ILE A 62 2.34 5.02 9.70
C ILE A 62 1.15 5.72 9.05
N GLY A 63 0.25 6.31 9.86
CA GLY A 63 -1.02 6.83 9.35
C GLY A 63 -1.88 5.72 8.76
N ASP A 64 -2.23 5.86 7.49
CA ASP A 64 -3.00 4.92 6.68
C ASP A 64 -2.16 3.82 5.99
N ALA A 65 -0.91 3.67 6.41
CA ALA A 65 0.01 2.68 5.86
C ALA A 65 0.54 1.71 6.92
N ALA A 66 0.86 0.48 6.51
CA ALA A 66 1.58 -0.52 7.30
C ALA A 66 2.96 -0.78 6.70
N MET A 67 3.97 -0.89 7.56
CA MET A 67 5.32 -1.32 7.21
C MET A 67 5.55 -2.72 7.78
N LEU A 68 5.90 -3.66 6.90
CA LEU A 68 6.21 -5.04 7.25
C LEU A 68 7.61 -5.42 6.77
N ALA A 69 8.18 -6.46 7.39
CA ALA A 69 9.42 -7.07 6.93
C ALA A 69 9.32 -8.60 7.01
N PHE A 70 9.84 -9.27 5.97
CA PHE A 70 9.87 -10.72 5.82
C PHE A 70 11.28 -11.18 5.45
N ASP A 71 11.62 -12.41 5.77
CA ASP A 71 12.93 -12.97 5.42
C ASP A 71 13.09 -13.11 3.89
N THR A 72 12.02 -13.47 3.19
CA THR A 72 12.04 -13.70 1.74
C THR A 72 10.94 -12.90 1.00
N THR A 73 11.16 -12.68 -0.30
CA THR A 73 10.15 -12.05 -1.16
C THR A 73 8.90 -12.95 -1.32
N ALA A 74 9.07 -14.27 -1.29
CA ALA A 74 7.93 -15.20 -1.40
C ALA A 74 7.00 -15.10 -0.19
N GLU A 75 7.55 -15.07 1.03
CA GLU A 75 6.78 -14.86 2.26
C GLU A 75 6.09 -13.49 2.26
N ALA A 76 6.80 -12.44 1.81
CA ALA A 76 6.22 -11.12 1.67
C ALA A 76 5.01 -11.10 0.74
N VAL A 77 5.10 -11.75 -0.43
CA VAL A 77 3.98 -11.85 -1.38
C VAL A 77 2.81 -12.63 -0.78
N ALA A 78 3.07 -13.74 -0.07
CA ALA A 78 2.02 -14.51 0.59
C ALA A 78 1.31 -13.70 1.68
N GLY A 79 2.06 -12.98 2.53
CA GLY A 79 1.50 -12.10 3.56
C GLY A 79 0.68 -10.95 2.97
N VAL A 80 1.19 -10.30 1.93
CA VAL A 80 0.47 -9.25 1.20
C VAL A 80 -0.84 -9.77 0.61
N THR A 81 -0.79 -10.94 -0.04
CA THR A 81 -2.00 -11.55 -0.64
C THR A 81 -3.05 -11.81 0.44
N ALA A 82 -2.66 -12.36 1.59
CA ALA A 82 -3.58 -12.61 2.70
C ALA A 82 -4.22 -11.32 3.23
N VAL A 83 -3.44 -10.23 3.36
CA VAL A 83 -3.98 -8.92 3.77
C VAL A 83 -4.95 -8.38 2.72
N MET A 84 -4.59 -8.43 1.43
CA MET A 84 -5.45 -7.94 0.35
C MET A 84 -6.76 -8.73 0.24
N ASP A 85 -6.71 -10.05 0.42
CA ASP A 85 -7.91 -10.92 0.41
C ASP A 85 -8.82 -10.61 1.61
N SER A 86 -8.25 -10.41 2.80
CA SER A 86 -9.00 -10.02 3.99
C SER A 86 -9.64 -8.63 3.87
N TRP A 87 -8.98 -7.73 3.15
CA TRP A 87 -9.44 -6.35 2.91
C TRP A 87 -10.39 -6.22 1.72
N ALA A 88 -10.63 -7.28 0.95
CA ALA A 88 -11.36 -7.26 -0.32
C ALA A 88 -12.88 -7.07 -0.17
N SER A 89 -13.33 -6.21 0.75
CA SER A 89 -14.74 -5.87 0.97
C SER A 89 -15.10 -4.52 0.34
N ASP A 90 -16.37 -4.38 -0.06
CA ASP A 90 -16.90 -3.10 -0.54
C ASP A 90 -16.96 -2.07 0.59
N GLY A 91 -16.83 -0.81 0.22
CA GLY A 91 -16.87 0.30 1.17
C GLY A 91 -15.52 0.66 1.79
N PHE A 92 -14.43 -0.05 1.41
CA PHE A 92 -13.06 0.30 1.80
C PHE A 92 -12.23 0.78 0.61
N PRO A 93 -11.21 1.64 0.83
CA PRO A 93 -10.25 2.00 -0.22
C PRO A 93 -9.52 0.78 -0.75
N GLU A 94 -9.06 0.84 -1.99
CA GLU A 94 -8.12 -0.16 -2.51
C GLU A 94 -6.77 -0.03 -1.81
N LEU A 95 -6.07 -1.16 -1.64
CA LEU A 95 -4.69 -1.14 -1.14
C LEU A 95 -3.71 -1.02 -2.30
N ARG A 96 -2.65 -0.27 -2.09
CA ARG A 96 -1.47 -0.23 -2.96
C ARG A 96 -0.26 -0.73 -2.20
N VAL A 97 0.56 -1.52 -2.85
CA VAL A 97 1.66 -2.20 -2.20
C VAL A 97 2.96 -2.02 -2.95
N GLY A 98 4.03 -1.75 -2.21
CA GLY A 98 5.38 -1.73 -2.73
C GLY A 98 6.31 -2.60 -1.89
N LEU A 99 7.14 -3.41 -2.55
CA LEU A 99 8.09 -4.26 -1.88
C LEU A 99 9.49 -4.21 -2.51
N HIS A 100 10.51 -4.33 -1.65
CA HIS A 100 11.90 -4.41 -2.04
C HIS A 100 12.70 -5.26 -1.07
N TYR A 101 13.54 -6.15 -1.60
CA TYR A 101 14.49 -6.97 -0.84
C TYR A 101 15.86 -6.31 -0.79
N GLY A 102 16.48 -6.26 0.38
CA GLY A 102 17.84 -5.76 0.53
C GLY A 102 18.35 -5.76 1.98
N PRO A 103 19.52 -5.17 2.23
CA PRO A 103 20.09 -5.05 3.57
C PRO A 103 19.19 -4.23 4.50
N LEU A 104 19.11 -4.64 5.78
CA LEU A 104 18.32 -3.99 6.83
C LEU A 104 19.22 -3.61 8.01
N THR A 105 18.98 -2.42 8.55
CA THR A 105 19.55 -1.95 9.80
C THR A 105 18.43 -1.84 10.83
N TRP A 106 18.55 -2.55 11.94
CA TRP A 106 17.55 -2.57 13.00
C TRP A 106 17.96 -1.71 14.18
N ARG A 107 17.02 -0.95 14.71
CA ARG A 107 17.20 -0.14 15.92
C ARG A 107 15.88 -0.05 16.68
N ALA A 108 15.89 -0.46 17.94
CA ALA A 108 14.71 -0.41 18.82
C ALA A 108 13.44 -1.03 18.22
N GLY A 109 13.59 -2.19 17.51
CA GLY A 109 12.47 -2.88 16.87
C GLY A 109 12.01 -2.29 15.54
N ASP A 110 12.62 -1.22 15.07
CA ASP A 110 12.32 -0.59 13.78
C ASP A 110 13.43 -0.86 12.75
N ALA A 111 13.06 -0.94 11.47
CA ALA A 111 13.98 -1.17 10.36
C ALA A 111 14.27 0.12 9.60
N TYR A 112 15.54 0.30 9.22
CA TYR A 112 16.05 1.49 8.55
C TYR A 112 16.94 1.12 7.36
N GLY A 113 17.14 2.08 6.46
CA GLY A 113 18.11 2.00 5.38
C GLY A 113 17.53 2.22 3.99
N ALA A 114 18.40 2.05 2.98
CA ALA A 114 18.02 2.26 1.58
C ALA A 114 16.90 1.32 1.13
N THR A 115 16.86 0.09 1.68
CA THR A 115 15.83 -0.91 1.40
C THR A 115 14.45 -0.41 1.81
N VAL A 116 14.32 0.14 3.04
CA VAL A 116 13.07 0.72 3.56
C VAL A 116 12.61 1.89 2.68
N ASN A 117 13.54 2.80 2.39
CA ASN A 117 13.23 3.97 1.57
C ASN A 117 12.80 3.59 0.15
N LEU A 118 13.41 2.56 -0.44
CA LEU A 118 13.05 2.13 -1.78
C LEU A 118 11.70 1.43 -1.81
N ALA A 119 11.41 0.55 -0.83
CA ALA A 119 10.10 -0.11 -0.72
C ALA A 119 8.95 0.90 -0.60
N SER A 120 9.10 1.92 0.26
CA SER A 120 8.12 3.01 0.41
C SER A 120 7.88 3.75 -0.92
N ARG A 121 8.93 4.03 -1.68
CA ARG A 121 8.81 4.70 -2.98
C ARG A 121 8.14 3.81 -4.03
N VAL A 122 8.44 2.50 -4.02
CA VAL A 122 7.78 1.52 -4.89
C VAL A 122 6.28 1.52 -4.61
N ALA A 123 5.86 1.54 -3.33
CA ALA A 123 4.45 1.66 -2.95
C ALA A 123 3.80 2.93 -3.49
N GLY A 124 4.51 4.06 -3.45
CA GLY A 124 4.03 5.33 -4.02
C GLY A 124 3.83 5.33 -5.54
N HIS A 125 4.40 4.36 -6.26
CA HIS A 125 4.16 4.18 -7.71
C HIS A 125 3.03 3.19 -8.02
N ALA A 126 2.57 2.43 -7.04
CA ALA A 126 1.48 1.48 -7.23
C ALA A 126 0.14 2.21 -7.32
N ALA A 127 -0.70 1.75 -8.25
CA ALA A 127 -2.11 2.09 -8.28
C ALA A 127 -2.88 1.34 -7.19
N GLY A 128 -4.14 1.71 -6.96
CA GLY A 128 -5.03 0.91 -6.13
C GLY A 128 -5.13 -0.52 -6.65
N ASN A 129 -5.18 -1.46 -5.73
CA ASN A 129 -5.22 -2.90 -5.98
C ASN A 129 -3.97 -3.47 -6.71
N GLN A 130 -2.87 -2.72 -6.72
CA GLN A 130 -1.63 -3.10 -7.39
C GLN A 130 -0.51 -3.43 -6.39
N VAL A 131 0.23 -4.50 -6.65
CA VAL A 131 1.43 -4.90 -5.92
C VAL A 131 2.64 -4.71 -6.82
N LEU A 132 3.49 -3.75 -6.51
CA LEU A 132 4.74 -3.50 -7.21
C LEU A 132 5.95 -4.04 -6.44
N ALA A 133 6.87 -4.63 -7.16
CA ALA A 133 8.19 -5.01 -6.66
C ALA A 133 9.30 -4.41 -7.52
N THR A 134 10.49 -4.26 -6.95
CA THR A 134 11.66 -4.08 -7.80
C THR A 134 11.96 -5.37 -8.55
N ALA A 135 12.41 -5.29 -9.80
CA ALA A 135 12.72 -6.46 -10.61
C ALA A 135 13.77 -7.37 -9.93
N SER A 136 14.72 -6.78 -9.20
CA SER A 136 15.73 -7.54 -8.44
C SER A 136 15.11 -8.40 -7.32
N SER A 137 14.06 -7.91 -6.66
CA SER A 137 13.35 -8.66 -5.62
C SER A 137 12.48 -9.77 -6.22
N ALA A 138 11.80 -9.47 -7.32
CA ALA A 138 10.93 -10.42 -8.00
C ALA A 138 11.68 -11.57 -8.69
N ALA A 139 12.99 -11.43 -8.92
CA ALA A 139 13.80 -12.50 -9.50
C ALA A 139 13.81 -13.79 -8.66
N ALA A 140 13.49 -13.70 -7.36
CA ALA A 140 13.34 -14.85 -6.46
C ALA A 140 11.94 -15.52 -6.55
N LEU A 141 10.99 -14.94 -7.27
CA LEU A 141 9.63 -15.44 -7.43
C LEU A 141 9.53 -16.40 -8.64
N PRO A 142 8.52 -17.28 -8.67
CA PRO A 142 8.29 -18.15 -9.81
C PRO A 142 8.09 -17.36 -11.12
N GLN A 143 8.59 -17.91 -12.24
CA GLN A 143 8.34 -17.32 -13.55
C GLN A 143 6.84 -17.24 -13.85
N GLY A 144 6.42 -16.12 -14.42
CA GLY A 144 5.00 -15.89 -14.76
C GLY A 144 4.15 -15.34 -13.62
N SER A 145 4.65 -15.29 -12.36
CA SER A 145 3.96 -14.69 -11.22
C SER A 145 4.08 -13.16 -11.19
N TYR A 146 4.84 -12.55 -12.07
CA TYR A 146 5.01 -11.11 -12.21
C TYR A 146 5.18 -10.69 -13.67
N ALA A 147 4.96 -9.41 -13.95
CA ALA A 147 5.12 -8.82 -15.28
C ALA A 147 5.83 -7.45 -15.19
N PRO A 148 6.73 -7.09 -16.14
CA PRO A 148 7.34 -5.76 -16.18
C PRO A 148 6.29 -4.67 -16.36
N VAL A 149 6.41 -3.56 -15.62
CA VAL A 149 5.53 -2.38 -15.77
C VAL A 149 6.29 -1.11 -16.11
N GLY A 150 7.62 -1.10 -16.01
CA GLY A 150 8.44 0.05 -16.36
C GLY A 150 9.58 0.30 -15.39
N ALA A 151 10.10 1.52 -15.43
CA ALA A 151 11.17 1.97 -14.56
C ALA A 151 10.88 3.39 -14.06
N PHE A 152 11.36 3.70 -12.85
CA PHE A 152 11.32 5.06 -12.34
C PHE A 152 12.68 5.53 -11.86
N THR A 153 12.88 6.84 -11.90
CA THR A 153 14.07 7.51 -11.36
C THR A 153 13.63 8.42 -10.23
N HIS A 154 14.35 8.39 -9.10
CA HIS A 154 14.10 9.32 -8.01
C HIS A 154 15.40 9.97 -7.53
N ARG A 155 15.27 11.04 -6.73
CA ARG A 155 16.43 11.69 -6.11
C ARG A 155 17.17 10.69 -5.23
N GLY A 156 18.47 10.48 -5.49
CA GLY A 156 19.34 9.58 -4.72
C GLY A 156 19.55 8.18 -5.30
N THR A 157 18.96 7.85 -6.46
CA THR A 157 19.37 6.67 -7.23
C THR A 157 20.22 7.07 -8.43
N ALA A 158 21.34 6.35 -8.62
CA ALA A 158 22.23 6.58 -9.78
C ALA A 158 21.64 6.04 -11.10
N HIS A 159 20.71 5.08 -10.99
CA HIS A 159 20.09 4.41 -12.14
C HIS A 159 18.58 4.27 -11.96
N PRO A 160 17.80 4.19 -13.05
CA PRO A 160 16.38 3.88 -13.00
C PRO A 160 16.14 2.52 -12.32
N VAL A 161 15.15 2.46 -11.46
CA VAL A 161 14.72 1.23 -10.78
C VAL A 161 13.66 0.56 -11.63
N GLN A 162 13.94 -0.67 -12.08
CA GLN A 162 12.98 -1.48 -12.82
C GLN A 162 11.91 -2.03 -11.90
N LEU A 163 10.65 -1.87 -12.28
CA LEU A 163 9.49 -2.35 -11.55
C LEU A 163 8.78 -3.47 -12.29
N VAL A 164 8.23 -4.37 -11.50
CA VAL A 164 7.33 -5.42 -11.94
C VAL A 164 6.07 -5.39 -11.11
N GLU A 165 4.96 -5.75 -11.70
CA GLU A 165 3.70 -6.02 -11.00
C GLU A 165 3.64 -7.50 -10.63
N VAL A 166 3.42 -7.78 -9.34
CA VAL A 166 3.24 -9.14 -8.82
C VAL A 166 1.76 -9.49 -8.92
N LYS A 167 1.46 -10.65 -9.53
CA LYS A 167 0.10 -11.13 -9.72
C LYS A 167 -0.40 -11.77 -8.42
N THR A 168 -1.34 -11.13 -7.77
CA THR A 168 -1.98 -11.63 -6.53
C THR A 168 -3.33 -12.28 -6.76
N GLY A 169 -3.83 -12.26 -8.01
CA GLY A 169 -5.17 -12.79 -8.33
C GLY A 169 -6.32 -11.85 -7.96
N ALA A 170 -6.02 -10.65 -7.47
CA ALA A 170 -7.05 -9.67 -7.12
C ALA A 170 -7.94 -9.35 -8.35
N ALA A 171 -9.26 -9.40 -8.15
CA ALA A 171 -10.21 -9.10 -9.21
C ALA A 171 -10.25 -7.59 -9.49
N PRO A 172 -10.51 -7.16 -10.75
CA PRO A 172 -10.76 -5.76 -11.07
C PRO A 172 -11.98 -5.27 -10.30
N THR A 173 -11.86 -4.16 -9.61
CA THR A 173 -12.94 -3.51 -8.86
C THR A 173 -13.37 -2.22 -9.57
N SER A 174 -14.59 -1.77 -9.30
CA SER A 174 -15.02 -0.40 -9.58
C SER A 174 -14.71 0.46 -8.34
N VAL A 175 -14.29 1.68 -8.54
CA VAL A 175 -14.05 2.64 -7.45
C VAL A 175 -14.86 3.90 -7.65
N ASP A 176 -15.35 4.46 -6.56
CA ASP A 176 -15.94 5.80 -6.55
C ASP A 176 -14.86 6.82 -6.92
N PRO A 177 -15.03 7.61 -8.00
CA PRO A 177 -14.00 8.54 -8.45
C PRO A 177 -13.69 9.67 -7.45
N VAL A 178 -14.58 9.93 -6.49
CA VAL A 178 -14.43 11.04 -5.52
C VAL A 178 -13.68 10.59 -4.27
N CYS A 179 -14.11 9.49 -3.63
CA CYS A 179 -13.53 9.02 -2.37
C CYS A 179 -12.66 7.77 -2.52
N GLN A 180 -12.61 7.22 -3.74
CA GLN A 180 -11.81 6.03 -4.10
C GLN A 180 -12.15 4.77 -3.30
N MET A 181 -13.33 4.74 -2.65
CA MET A 181 -13.85 3.52 -2.07
C MET A 181 -14.23 2.50 -3.15
N ARG A 182 -13.96 1.24 -2.86
CA ARG A 182 -14.35 0.10 -3.69
C ARG A 182 -15.86 -0.06 -3.73
N LEU A 183 -16.37 -0.39 -4.90
CA LEU A 183 -17.79 -0.62 -5.14
C LEU A 183 -17.97 -1.94 -5.92
N THR A 184 -18.96 -2.72 -5.52
CA THR A 184 -19.45 -3.79 -6.40
C THR A 184 -20.16 -3.13 -7.58
N ARG A 185 -19.81 -3.55 -8.79
CA ARG A 185 -20.40 -3.00 -10.01
C ARG A 185 -21.93 -3.12 -9.98
N GLY A 186 -22.62 -2.02 -10.23
CA GLY A 186 -24.09 -1.93 -10.22
C GLY A 186 -24.69 -1.70 -8.83
N GLN A 187 -23.90 -1.54 -7.78
CA GLN A 187 -24.37 -1.28 -6.40
C GLN A 187 -24.06 0.13 -5.91
N GLY A 188 -23.59 1.01 -6.79
CA GLY A 188 -23.44 2.43 -6.44
C GLY A 188 -24.79 3.07 -6.05
N VAL A 189 -24.78 3.93 -5.02
CA VAL A 189 -25.97 4.68 -4.58
C VAL A 189 -26.45 5.65 -5.65
N ALA A 190 -25.50 6.14 -6.47
CA ALA A 190 -25.81 7.00 -7.61
C ALA A 190 -24.94 6.63 -8.82
N THR A 191 -25.46 6.93 -10.01
CA THR A 191 -24.71 6.81 -11.27
C THR A 191 -24.71 8.16 -11.99
N VAL A 192 -23.53 8.61 -12.41
CA VAL A 192 -23.37 9.84 -13.23
C VAL A 192 -22.76 9.45 -14.56
N VAL A 193 -23.29 10.00 -15.65
CA VAL A 193 -22.72 9.86 -17.00
C VAL A 193 -21.88 11.09 -17.31
N HIS A 194 -20.62 10.89 -17.68
CA HIS A 194 -19.70 11.95 -18.08
C HIS A 194 -18.85 11.47 -19.26
N ASP A 195 -18.80 12.22 -20.32
CA ASP A 195 -18.10 11.92 -21.58
C ASP A 195 -18.44 10.54 -22.19
N GLY A 196 -19.69 10.07 -21.98
CA GLY A 196 -20.16 8.79 -22.46
C GLY A 196 -19.91 7.60 -21.51
N ASP A 197 -19.07 7.77 -20.49
CA ASP A 197 -18.78 6.78 -19.48
C ASP A 197 -19.75 6.86 -18.29
N ARG A 198 -20.02 5.70 -17.66
CA ARG A 198 -20.89 5.60 -16.48
C ARG A 198 -20.01 5.43 -15.22
N TRP A 199 -20.20 6.35 -14.29
CA TRP A 199 -19.48 6.41 -13.02
C TRP A 199 -20.42 6.10 -11.88
N GLU A 200 -20.07 5.10 -11.08
CA GLU A 200 -20.80 4.72 -9.88
C GLU A 200 -20.22 5.43 -8.66
N LEU A 201 -21.09 5.95 -7.81
CA LEU A 201 -20.73 6.74 -6.63
C LEU A 201 -21.33 6.07 -5.38
N CYS A 202 -20.57 6.05 -4.29
CA CYS A 202 -20.95 5.41 -3.03
C CYS A 202 -22.05 6.20 -2.28
N SER A 203 -22.24 7.47 -2.60
CA SER A 203 -23.16 8.35 -1.89
C SER A 203 -23.66 9.49 -2.79
N LEU A 204 -24.78 10.11 -2.39
CA LEU A 204 -25.27 11.33 -3.05
C LEU A 204 -24.30 12.52 -2.87
N THR A 205 -23.52 12.54 -1.79
CA THR A 205 -22.49 13.56 -1.56
C THR A 205 -21.38 13.43 -2.59
N CYS A 206 -20.87 12.23 -2.82
CA CYS A 206 -19.88 11.96 -3.86
C CYS A 206 -20.46 12.28 -5.25
N ALA A 207 -21.70 11.90 -5.52
CA ALA A 207 -22.36 12.23 -6.79
C ALA A 207 -22.44 13.75 -7.06
N ARG A 208 -22.80 14.53 -6.06
CA ARG A 208 -22.81 16.01 -6.18
C ARG A 208 -21.43 16.57 -6.44
N ARG A 209 -20.43 16.12 -5.70
CA ARG A 209 -19.03 16.56 -5.87
C ARG A 209 -18.51 16.19 -7.27
N PHE A 210 -18.74 14.96 -7.71
CA PHE A 210 -18.34 14.51 -9.03
C PHE A 210 -18.99 15.36 -10.14
N THR A 211 -20.30 15.59 -10.06
CA THR A 211 -21.04 16.39 -11.05
C THR A 211 -20.55 17.84 -11.11
N THR A 212 -20.07 18.39 -9.99
CA THR A 212 -19.54 19.77 -9.94
C THR A 212 -18.20 19.90 -10.67
N ASN A 213 -17.30 18.91 -10.55
CA ASN A 213 -15.99 18.98 -11.19
C ASN A 213 -15.46 17.56 -11.56
N PRO A 214 -16.04 16.88 -12.56
CA PRO A 214 -15.69 15.52 -12.89
C PRO A 214 -14.22 15.37 -13.31
N ASN A 215 -13.70 16.31 -14.09
CA ASN A 215 -12.32 16.24 -14.58
C ASN A 215 -11.26 16.28 -13.47
N LEU A 216 -11.56 16.97 -12.35
CA LEU A 216 -10.66 16.97 -11.18
C LEU A 216 -10.50 15.57 -10.61
N TYR A 217 -11.60 14.89 -10.36
CA TYR A 217 -11.59 13.55 -9.76
C TYR A 217 -11.04 12.49 -10.71
N LEU A 218 -11.36 12.57 -11.99
CA LEU A 218 -10.80 11.66 -13.00
C LEU A 218 -9.29 11.85 -13.20
N ALA A 219 -8.80 13.07 -13.06
CA ALA A 219 -7.36 13.33 -13.07
C ALA A 219 -6.66 12.73 -11.84
N GLN A 220 -7.28 12.77 -10.67
CA GLN A 220 -6.76 12.17 -9.43
C GLN A 220 -6.68 10.64 -9.51
N LEU A 221 -7.66 9.96 -10.11
CA LEU A 221 -7.63 8.52 -10.35
C LEU A 221 -6.46 8.07 -11.24
N ARG A 222 -5.99 8.95 -12.13
CA ARG A 222 -4.90 8.67 -13.08
C ARG A 222 -3.52 9.02 -12.53
N GLN A 223 -3.43 9.74 -11.40
CA GLN A 223 -2.15 10.11 -10.80
C GLN A 223 -1.72 9.04 -9.80
N PRO A 224 -0.47 8.55 -9.84
CA PRO A 224 0.11 7.86 -8.72
C PRO A 224 0.08 8.82 -7.52
N THR A 225 -0.51 8.38 -6.43
CA THR A 225 -0.56 9.16 -5.19
C THR A 225 0.87 9.37 -4.66
N ALA A 226 1.11 10.52 -4.01
CA ALA A 226 2.42 10.82 -3.46
C ALA A 226 2.87 9.70 -2.49
N PRO A 227 4.15 9.29 -2.51
CA PRO A 227 4.65 8.30 -1.59
C PRO A 227 4.45 8.78 -0.13
N PRO A 228 4.22 7.86 0.82
CA PRO A 228 4.15 8.20 2.23
C PRO A 228 5.40 8.98 2.65
N PRO A 229 5.30 9.87 3.65
CA PRO A 229 6.42 10.68 4.08
C PRO A 229 7.59 9.76 4.44
N SER A 230 8.75 10.03 3.84
CA SER A 230 9.97 9.30 4.15
C SER A 230 10.21 9.42 5.65
N THR A 231 10.37 8.30 6.34
CA THR A 231 10.81 8.24 7.74
C THR A 231 12.29 8.68 7.79
N GLY A 232 12.53 9.95 7.45
CA GLY A 232 13.85 10.57 7.56
C GLY A 232 14.20 10.76 9.03
N LEU A 233 15.39 10.32 9.41
CA LEU A 233 16.01 10.76 10.66
C LEU A 233 15.96 12.30 10.73
N PRO A 234 15.65 12.88 11.90
CA PRO A 234 15.77 14.32 12.07
C PRO A 234 17.21 14.74 11.74
N PRO A 235 17.41 15.88 11.05
CA PRO A 235 18.74 16.37 10.76
C PRO A 235 19.41 16.73 12.10
N GLY A 236 20.49 16.02 12.47
CA GLY A 236 21.26 16.38 13.65
C GLY A 236 22.02 15.28 14.38
N LEU A 237 22.24 14.12 13.81
CA LEU A 237 23.05 13.06 14.44
C LEU A 237 24.15 12.57 13.51
N ILE A 238 25.02 13.50 13.06
CA ILE A 238 26.37 13.19 12.61
C ILE A 238 27.28 14.06 13.47
N GLY A 239 27.83 13.47 14.49
CA GLY A 239 28.88 13.97 15.36
C GLY A 239 29.75 12.79 15.73
#